data_001e4e5fe2067544f7438d3ecc2bc5c9
#
_entry.id   001e4e5fe2067544f7438d3ecc2bc5c9
#
_cell.length_a   1.000
_cell.length_b   1.000
_cell.length_c   1.000
_cell.angle_alpha   90.00
_cell.angle_beta   90.00
_cell.angle_gamma   90.00
#
_symmetry.space_group_name_H-M   'P 1'
#
loop_
_entity.id
_entity.type
_entity.pdbx_description
1 polymer ?
#
loop_
_entity_poly.entity_id
_entity_poly.type
_entity_poly.pdbx_seq_one_letter_code
_entity_poly.pdbx_strand_id
1 'polypeptide(L)'
;YVRHTSMQPGKADFYLVQNVGALMEEDNQNGLAHFLEHMAFNGSESFKEGIPNFLKRRGVTRFNAQTGQDETVYYMTAIPTNDTKLLDSCLLVMKDWSGFLLLKPDEIDKERGVIREERRMRRNLGARLKEQSDPLVFNNSKYATRNVIGSEKIINNFTPEELRAYYNDFYRPDLQAVIVVGDIDAAKIETEIQHLFNPIPKRKNPKPRLVYEIPDNSEPFYTKVFDKEMTESSITLLKRVRQTPP
;
A
#
# COMPACT_ATOMS: atom_id res chain seq x y z
N TYR A 1 5.15 13.04 -10.84
CA TYR A 1 4.92 14.42 -10.43
C TYR A 1 6.11 14.92 -9.60
N VAL A 2 6.77 15.99 -10.04
CA VAL A 2 7.89 16.60 -9.33
C VAL A 2 7.57 18.07 -9.06
N ARG A 3 7.77 18.52 -7.81
CA ARG A 3 7.47 19.90 -7.42
C ARG A 3 8.54 20.45 -6.48
N HIS A 4 9.12 21.57 -6.86
CA HIS A 4 9.92 22.38 -5.94
C HIS A 4 9.03 23.15 -4.95
N THR A 5 9.43 23.16 -3.68
CA THR A 5 8.86 24.00 -2.64
C THR A 5 9.90 24.31 -1.56
N SER A 6 9.91 25.52 -1.07
CA SER A 6 10.79 25.97 0.02
C SER A 6 10.16 25.91 1.41
N MET A 7 8.97 25.29 1.53
CA MET A 7 8.26 25.19 2.84
C MET A 7 9.07 24.44 3.91
N GLN A 8 9.92 23.48 3.49
CA GLN A 8 10.87 22.79 4.34
C GLN A 8 12.27 22.87 3.70
N PRO A 9 13.04 23.94 3.99
CA PRO A 9 14.34 24.14 3.39
C PRO A 9 15.28 22.94 3.63
N GLY A 10 15.99 22.57 2.59
CA GLY A 10 16.96 21.46 2.62
C GLY A 10 16.34 20.06 2.76
N LYS A 11 15.03 19.89 2.51
CA LYS A 11 14.35 18.59 2.63
C LYS A 11 13.44 18.30 1.46
N ALA A 12 13.26 17.00 1.15
CA ALA A 12 12.31 16.50 0.18
C ALA A 12 11.61 15.23 0.66
N ASP A 13 10.42 15.02 0.13
CA ASP A 13 9.60 13.84 0.35
C ASP A 13 9.41 13.08 -0.95
N PHE A 14 9.47 11.76 -0.88
CA PHE A 14 9.40 10.82 -1.99
C PHE A 14 8.24 9.85 -1.76
N TYR A 15 7.35 9.71 -2.73
CA TYR A 15 6.22 8.79 -2.69
C TYR A 15 6.16 7.96 -3.97
N LEU A 16 5.99 6.66 -3.81
CA LEU A 16 5.52 5.76 -4.87
C LEU A 16 4.08 5.37 -4.54
N VAL A 17 3.16 5.82 -5.35
CA VAL A 17 1.74 5.44 -5.24
C VAL A 17 1.47 4.31 -6.21
N GLN A 18 1.04 3.18 -5.68
CA GLN A 18 0.54 2.04 -6.41
C GLN A 18 -0.98 2.10 -6.40
N ASN A 19 -1.62 2.34 -7.54
CA ASN A 19 -3.08 2.43 -7.68
C ASN A 19 -3.72 1.04 -7.64
N VAL A 20 -3.34 0.25 -6.64
CA VAL A 20 -3.81 -1.12 -6.39
C VAL A 20 -3.74 -1.39 -4.89
N GLY A 21 -4.82 -1.94 -4.35
CA GLY A 21 -4.95 -2.35 -2.97
C GLY A 21 -5.76 -3.63 -2.83
N ALA A 22 -6.33 -3.88 -1.67
CA ALA A 22 -7.02 -5.12 -1.35
C ALA A 22 -8.23 -5.43 -2.26
N LEU A 23 -8.85 -4.44 -2.90
CA LEU A 23 -9.96 -4.67 -3.82
C LEU A 23 -9.59 -5.43 -5.09
N MET A 24 -8.29 -5.42 -5.48
CA MET A 24 -7.84 -6.19 -6.64
C MET A 24 -7.62 -7.67 -6.35
N GLU A 25 -7.65 -8.06 -5.09
CA GLU A 25 -7.49 -9.46 -4.68
C GLU A 25 -8.67 -10.32 -5.11
N GLU A 26 -8.40 -11.53 -5.55
CA GLU A 26 -9.40 -12.58 -5.63
C GLU A 26 -9.70 -13.14 -4.23
N ASP A 27 -10.73 -13.98 -4.10
CA ASP A 27 -11.13 -14.50 -2.77
C ASP A 27 -10.04 -15.33 -2.10
N ASN A 28 -9.26 -16.08 -2.88
CA ASN A 28 -8.10 -16.83 -2.42
C ASN A 28 -6.84 -15.99 -2.20
N GLN A 29 -6.90 -14.69 -2.45
CA GLN A 29 -5.77 -13.74 -2.32
C GLN A 29 -5.98 -12.73 -1.18
N ASN A 30 -7.05 -12.86 -0.38
CA ASN A 30 -7.40 -11.87 0.65
C ASN A 30 -6.26 -11.68 1.67
N GLY A 31 -5.59 -10.52 1.59
CA GLY A 31 -4.45 -10.10 2.38
C GLY A 31 -3.12 -10.03 1.61
N LEU A 32 -3.07 -10.43 0.33
CA LEU A 32 -1.81 -10.44 -0.43
C LEU A 32 -1.33 -9.02 -0.77
N ALA A 33 -2.22 -8.03 -0.92
CA ALA A 33 -1.82 -6.65 -1.13
C ALA A 33 -1.00 -6.11 0.05
N HIS A 34 -1.49 -6.32 1.27
CA HIS A 34 -0.79 -5.93 2.50
C HIS A 34 0.45 -6.79 2.74
N PHE A 35 0.38 -8.08 2.46
CA PHE A 35 1.55 -8.95 2.55
C PHE A 35 2.67 -8.48 1.62
N LEU A 36 2.32 -8.07 0.41
CA LEU A 36 3.27 -7.55 -0.55
C LEU A 36 3.89 -6.21 -0.11
N GLU A 37 3.12 -5.36 0.56
CA GLU A 37 3.64 -4.15 1.20
C GLU A 37 4.77 -4.48 2.18
N HIS A 38 4.59 -5.46 3.06
CA HIS A 38 5.62 -5.93 3.98
C HIS A 38 6.85 -6.45 3.24
N MET A 39 6.64 -7.25 2.20
CA MET A 39 7.74 -7.78 1.39
C MET A 39 8.56 -6.71 0.68
N ALA A 40 8.00 -5.52 0.45
CA ALA A 40 8.74 -4.39 -0.13
C ALA A 40 9.87 -3.86 0.77
N PHE A 41 9.84 -4.18 2.06
CA PHE A 41 10.91 -3.87 3.00
C PHE A 41 11.99 -4.96 3.10
N ASN A 42 11.76 -6.11 2.50
CA ASN A 42 12.74 -7.19 2.40
C ASN A 42 13.70 -6.98 1.21
N GLY A 43 14.21 -8.02 0.63
CA GLY A 43 15.18 -7.93 -0.45
C GLY A 43 14.58 -7.47 -1.78
N SER A 44 15.30 -6.62 -2.48
CA SER A 44 15.03 -6.18 -3.85
C SER A 44 16.25 -6.36 -4.75
N GLU A 45 16.11 -6.06 -6.05
CA GLU A 45 17.19 -6.24 -7.02
C GLU A 45 18.45 -5.47 -6.63
N SER A 46 18.31 -4.20 -6.23
CA SER A 46 19.42 -3.33 -5.84
C SER A 46 19.79 -3.44 -4.36
N PHE A 47 18.86 -3.85 -3.49
CA PHE A 47 19.01 -3.87 -2.04
C PHE A 47 18.73 -5.27 -1.46
N LYS A 48 19.63 -6.21 -1.73
CA LYS A 48 19.45 -7.65 -1.39
C LYS A 48 19.34 -7.94 0.11
N GLU A 49 19.92 -7.06 0.96
CA GLU A 49 19.88 -7.17 2.43
C GLU A 49 18.71 -6.42 3.07
N GLY A 50 17.77 -5.95 2.26
CA GLY A 50 16.60 -5.19 2.69
C GLY A 50 16.80 -3.67 2.65
N ILE A 51 15.80 -2.99 2.16
CA ILE A 51 15.76 -1.53 2.01
C ILE A 51 15.90 -0.79 3.35
N PRO A 52 15.24 -1.21 4.46
CA PRO A 52 15.38 -0.55 5.75
C PRO A 52 16.82 -0.47 6.27
N ASN A 53 17.59 -1.53 6.09
CA ASN A 53 18.99 -1.58 6.50
C ASN A 53 19.83 -0.57 5.72
N PHE A 54 19.60 -0.45 4.43
CA PHE A 54 20.25 0.53 3.58
C PHE A 54 19.88 1.96 3.99
N LEU A 55 18.59 2.26 4.12
CA LEU A 55 18.09 3.60 4.45
C LEU A 55 18.61 4.06 5.82
N LYS A 56 18.53 3.21 6.84
CA LYS A 56 19.03 3.52 8.20
C LYS A 56 20.52 3.82 8.22
N ARG A 57 21.33 3.06 7.48
CA ARG A 57 22.80 3.32 7.34
C ARG A 57 23.09 4.68 6.69
N ARG A 58 22.17 5.22 5.91
CA ARG A 58 22.24 6.55 5.29
C ARG A 58 21.56 7.66 6.12
N GLY A 59 21.13 7.34 7.35
CA GLY A 59 20.47 8.30 8.24
C GLY A 59 19.00 8.59 7.89
N VAL A 60 18.42 7.85 6.95
CA VAL A 60 16.99 7.94 6.61
C VAL A 60 16.21 7.06 7.58
N THR A 61 15.44 7.69 8.46
CA THR A 61 14.65 7.01 9.50
C THR A 61 13.14 7.18 9.32
N ARG A 62 12.73 8.09 8.43
CA ARG A 62 11.32 8.40 8.15
C ARG A 62 10.91 7.79 6.83
N PHE A 63 10.66 6.51 6.84
CA PHE A 63 10.10 5.76 5.72
C PHE A 63 9.04 4.79 6.24
N ASN A 64 8.02 4.56 5.44
CA ASN A 64 6.96 3.60 5.73
C ASN A 64 6.19 3.27 4.46
N ALA A 65 5.19 2.40 4.59
CA ALA A 65 4.18 2.18 3.59
C ALA A 65 2.82 1.99 4.26
N GLN A 66 1.78 2.02 3.46
CA GLN A 66 0.43 1.71 3.88
C GLN A 66 -0.35 1.11 2.72
N THR A 67 -1.12 0.09 3.01
CA THR A 67 -2.05 -0.53 2.07
C THR A 67 -3.48 -0.16 2.44
N GLY A 68 -4.21 0.34 1.46
CA GLY A 68 -5.65 0.57 1.53
C GLY A 68 -6.44 -0.45 0.71
N GLN A 69 -7.71 -0.17 0.53
CA GLN A 69 -8.56 -0.97 -0.35
C GLN A 69 -8.27 -0.70 -1.82
N ASP A 70 -7.99 0.55 -2.20
CA ASP A 70 -7.81 0.99 -3.59
C ASP A 70 -6.34 1.22 -3.98
N GLU A 71 -5.47 1.48 -3.02
CA GLU A 71 -4.09 1.88 -3.26
C GLU A 71 -3.12 1.33 -2.21
N THR A 72 -1.83 1.29 -2.60
CA THR A 72 -0.70 1.08 -1.69
C THR A 72 0.30 2.22 -1.90
N VAL A 73 0.74 2.85 -0.82
CA VAL A 73 1.65 4.00 -0.87
C VAL A 73 2.91 3.68 -0.10
N TYR A 74 4.07 3.84 -0.74
CA TYR A 74 5.39 3.75 -0.14
C TYR A 74 5.99 5.15 -0.08
N TYR A 75 6.66 5.49 1.02
CA TYR A 75 7.21 6.83 1.15
C TYR A 75 8.47 6.92 2.01
N MET A 76 9.26 7.92 1.70
CA MET A 76 10.40 8.38 2.46
C MET A 76 10.26 9.90 2.64
N THR A 77 10.32 10.41 3.86
CA THR A 77 10.07 11.82 4.14
C THR A 77 11.23 12.49 4.85
N ALA A 78 11.30 13.82 4.69
CA ALA A 78 12.33 14.68 5.27
C ALA A 78 13.76 14.28 4.85
N ILE A 79 13.95 13.84 3.62
CA ILE A 79 15.25 13.47 3.04
C ILE A 79 16.10 14.74 2.86
N PRO A 80 17.33 14.80 3.39
CA PRO A 80 18.24 15.92 3.16
C PRO A 80 18.57 16.10 1.67
N THR A 81 18.44 17.33 1.16
CA THR A 81 18.62 17.61 -0.28
C THR A 81 20.05 18.04 -0.64
N ASN A 82 20.91 18.25 0.35
CA ASN A 82 22.34 18.57 0.14
C ASN A 82 23.20 17.34 -0.22
N ASP A 83 22.68 16.13 -0.08
CA ASP A 83 23.33 14.89 -0.51
C ASP A 83 22.66 14.34 -1.77
N THR A 84 23.19 14.69 -2.94
CA THR A 84 22.66 14.24 -4.23
C THR A 84 22.71 12.71 -4.39
N LYS A 85 23.73 12.04 -3.83
CA LYS A 85 23.84 10.57 -3.88
C LYS A 85 22.74 9.90 -3.04
N LEU A 86 22.31 10.56 -1.97
CA LEU A 86 21.17 10.08 -1.19
C LEU A 86 19.87 10.23 -1.96
N LEU A 87 19.65 11.36 -2.66
CA LEU A 87 18.49 11.55 -3.52
C LEU A 87 18.42 10.50 -4.62
N ASP A 88 19.53 10.23 -5.33
CA ASP A 88 19.61 9.20 -6.34
C ASP A 88 19.30 7.80 -5.76
N SER A 89 19.80 7.53 -4.56
CA SER A 89 19.50 6.29 -3.84
C SER A 89 18.02 6.15 -3.47
N CYS A 90 17.37 7.24 -3.06
CA CYS A 90 15.93 7.24 -2.78
C CYS A 90 15.10 6.98 -4.05
N LEU A 91 15.50 7.55 -5.19
CA LEU A 91 14.87 7.23 -6.49
C LEU A 91 15.05 5.77 -6.87
N LEU A 92 16.24 5.19 -6.63
CA LEU A 92 16.49 3.77 -6.86
C LEU A 92 15.67 2.87 -5.94
N VAL A 93 15.47 3.25 -4.67
CA VAL A 93 14.55 2.55 -3.76
C VAL A 93 13.13 2.56 -4.32
N MET A 94 12.63 3.70 -4.79
CA MET A 94 11.29 3.77 -5.40
C MET A 94 11.19 2.92 -6.68
N LYS A 95 12.23 2.89 -7.51
CA LYS A 95 12.28 1.99 -8.67
C LYS A 95 12.16 0.54 -8.23
N ASP A 96 12.90 0.13 -7.20
CA ASP A 96 12.86 -1.26 -6.73
C ASP A 96 11.50 -1.62 -6.11
N TRP A 97 10.87 -0.70 -5.38
CA TRP A 97 9.49 -0.88 -4.91
C TRP A 97 8.49 -1.01 -6.07
N SER A 98 8.74 -0.35 -7.20
CA SER A 98 7.80 -0.32 -8.32
C SER A 98 7.65 -1.65 -9.06
N GLY A 99 8.67 -2.52 -9.03
CA GLY A 99 8.59 -3.75 -9.84
C GLY A 99 9.77 -4.70 -9.70
N PHE A 100 10.66 -4.52 -8.71
CA PHE A 100 11.92 -5.25 -8.61
C PHE A 100 12.14 -5.93 -7.23
N LEU A 101 11.05 -6.35 -6.58
CA LEU A 101 11.09 -7.12 -5.34
C LEU A 101 11.49 -8.57 -5.59
N LEU A 102 12.32 -9.14 -4.73
CA LEU A 102 12.80 -10.53 -4.91
C LEU A 102 11.77 -11.57 -4.50
N LEU A 103 10.92 -11.29 -3.51
CA LEU A 103 9.86 -12.17 -3.00
C LEU A 103 10.37 -13.59 -2.72
N LYS A 104 11.46 -13.71 -1.96
CA LYS A 104 12.08 -15.00 -1.64
C LYS A 104 11.15 -15.84 -0.76
N PRO A 105 11.01 -17.16 -1.02
CA PRO A 105 10.12 -18.02 -0.25
C PRO A 105 10.42 -18.04 1.26
N ASP A 106 11.68 -18.07 1.65
CA ASP A 106 12.10 -18.05 3.05
C ASP A 106 11.77 -16.74 3.77
N GLU A 107 11.83 -15.59 3.06
CA GLU A 107 11.41 -14.30 3.57
C GLU A 107 9.88 -14.22 3.70
N ILE A 108 9.14 -14.76 2.72
CA ILE A 108 7.67 -14.87 2.77
C ILE A 108 7.24 -15.67 4.00
N ASP A 109 7.85 -16.83 4.25
CA ASP A 109 7.48 -17.67 5.38
C ASP A 109 7.77 -17.02 6.73
N LYS A 110 8.86 -16.25 6.85
CA LYS A 110 9.15 -15.45 8.06
C LYS A 110 8.09 -14.36 8.26
N GLU A 111 7.68 -13.67 7.19
CA GLU A 111 6.75 -12.55 7.26
C GLU A 111 5.33 -12.96 7.67
N ARG A 112 4.91 -14.22 7.40
CA ARG A 112 3.61 -14.74 7.88
C ARG A 112 3.43 -14.57 9.39
N GLY A 113 4.49 -14.80 10.16
CA GLY A 113 4.48 -14.62 11.61
C GLY A 113 4.25 -13.17 12.02
N VAL A 114 4.89 -12.24 11.34
CA VAL A 114 4.77 -10.80 11.59
C VAL A 114 3.33 -10.33 11.32
N ILE A 115 2.76 -10.68 10.17
CA ILE A 115 1.40 -10.27 9.80
C ILE A 115 0.34 -10.90 10.70
N ARG A 116 0.51 -12.17 11.13
CA ARG A 116 -0.39 -12.78 12.12
C ARG A 116 -0.39 -12.03 13.44
N GLU A 117 0.79 -11.63 13.91
CA GLU A 117 0.90 -10.87 15.16
C GLU A 117 0.29 -9.47 15.01
N GLU A 118 0.52 -8.80 13.89
CA GLU A 118 -0.12 -7.52 13.60
C GLU A 118 -1.65 -7.65 13.56
N ARG A 119 -2.17 -8.69 12.87
CA ARG A 119 -3.61 -8.98 12.85
C ARG A 119 -4.16 -9.18 14.26
N ARG A 120 -3.45 -9.91 15.12
CA ARG A 120 -3.82 -10.12 16.53
C ARG A 120 -3.90 -8.79 17.28
N MET A 121 -2.91 -7.92 17.13
CA MET A 121 -2.87 -6.61 17.79
C MET A 121 -3.95 -5.66 17.28
N ARG A 122 -4.24 -5.69 15.98
CA ARG A 122 -5.27 -4.82 15.37
C ARG A 122 -6.70 -5.25 15.68
N ARG A 123 -6.94 -6.48 16.14
CA ARG A 123 -8.28 -6.99 16.45
C ARG A 123 -8.80 -6.52 17.82
N ASN A 124 -8.84 -5.20 18.01
CA ASN A 124 -9.42 -4.54 19.15
C ASN A 124 -10.97 -4.43 19.05
N LEU A 125 -11.62 -3.87 20.07
CA LEU A 125 -13.07 -3.65 20.10
C LEU A 125 -13.59 -2.93 18.85
N GLY A 126 -12.93 -1.83 18.45
CA GLY A 126 -13.34 -1.06 17.27
C GLY A 126 -13.30 -1.89 15.97
N ALA A 127 -12.27 -2.71 15.78
CA ALA A 127 -12.16 -3.59 14.62
C ALA A 127 -13.27 -4.65 14.60
N ARG A 128 -13.62 -5.24 15.76
CA ARG A 128 -14.70 -6.23 15.85
C ARG A 128 -16.10 -5.63 15.60
N LEU A 129 -16.33 -4.40 16.05
CA LEU A 129 -17.57 -3.67 15.75
C LEU A 129 -17.65 -3.30 14.26
N LYS A 130 -16.52 -2.88 13.69
CA LYS A 130 -16.44 -2.58 12.26
C LYS A 130 -16.71 -3.82 11.40
N GLU A 131 -16.12 -4.97 11.72
CA GLU A 131 -16.38 -6.25 11.03
C GLU A 131 -17.89 -6.59 11.00
N GLN A 132 -18.64 -6.28 12.06
CA GLN A 132 -20.08 -6.50 12.12
C GLN A 132 -20.90 -5.49 11.30
N SER A 133 -20.44 -4.24 11.22
CA SER A 133 -21.19 -3.16 10.54
C SER A 133 -20.84 -3.03 9.05
N ASP A 134 -19.65 -3.40 8.62
CA ASP A 134 -19.15 -3.21 7.25
C ASP A 134 -20.07 -3.81 6.17
N PRO A 135 -20.68 -4.98 6.32
CA PRO A 135 -21.63 -5.50 5.33
C PRO A 135 -22.76 -4.52 5.02
N LEU A 136 -23.27 -3.85 6.04
CA LEU A 136 -24.33 -2.87 5.87
C LEU A 136 -23.81 -1.52 5.39
N VAL A 137 -22.72 -1.04 5.99
CA VAL A 137 -22.07 0.24 5.64
C VAL A 137 -21.65 0.25 4.18
N PHE A 138 -21.15 -0.86 3.67
CA PHE A 138 -20.71 -0.99 2.28
C PHE A 138 -21.71 -1.74 1.39
N ASN A 139 -22.96 -1.88 1.83
CA ASN A 139 -24.05 -2.50 1.08
C ASN A 139 -23.64 -3.83 0.42
N ASN A 140 -23.01 -4.70 1.17
CA ASN A 140 -22.49 -6.02 0.76
C ASN A 140 -21.58 -5.98 -0.50
N SER A 141 -21.03 -4.82 -0.85
CA SER A 141 -20.07 -4.71 -1.95
C SER A 141 -18.73 -5.37 -1.60
N LYS A 142 -17.81 -5.40 -2.55
CA LYS A 142 -16.46 -5.94 -2.32
C LYS A 142 -15.71 -5.21 -1.20
N TYR A 143 -16.01 -3.93 -0.95
CA TYR A 143 -15.48 -3.16 0.18
C TYR A 143 -15.82 -3.79 1.54
N ALA A 144 -16.98 -4.43 1.68
CA ALA A 144 -17.39 -5.10 2.91
C ALA A 144 -16.59 -6.39 3.18
N THR A 145 -16.12 -7.06 2.14
CA THR A 145 -15.49 -8.38 2.22
C THR A 145 -13.97 -8.35 2.16
N ARG A 146 -13.36 -7.22 1.75
CA ARG A 146 -11.92 -7.06 1.66
C ARG A 146 -11.38 -6.36 2.90
N ASN A 147 -10.97 -7.18 3.88
CA ASN A 147 -10.18 -6.69 5.01
C ASN A 147 -8.72 -6.61 4.57
N VAL A 148 -8.13 -5.42 4.61
CA VAL A 148 -6.75 -5.16 4.16
C VAL A 148 -5.73 -6.05 4.87
N ILE A 149 -5.89 -6.29 6.19
CA ILE A 149 -5.01 -7.19 6.94
C ILE A 149 -5.13 -8.67 6.49
N GLY A 150 -6.18 -8.98 5.76
CA GLY A 150 -6.40 -10.27 5.14
C GLY A 150 -7.01 -11.36 6.03
N SER A 151 -7.29 -12.48 5.38
CA SER A 151 -7.79 -13.69 6.02
C SER A 151 -6.64 -14.50 6.60
N GLU A 152 -6.75 -14.90 7.87
CA GLU A 152 -5.74 -15.73 8.52
C GLU A 152 -5.53 -17.06 7.77
N LYS A 153 -6.62 -17.66 7.27
CA LYS A 153 -6.57 -18.87 6.46
C LYS A 153 -5.71 -18.67 5.20
N ILE A 154 -5.89 -17.55 4.51
CA ILE A 154 -5.11 -17.25 3.29
C ILE A 154 -3.66 -16.96 3.66
N ILE A 155 -3.42 -16.07 4.63
CA ILE A 155 -2.06 -15.70 5.07
C ILE A 155 -1.22 -16.92 5.44
N ASN A 156 -1.83 -17.94 6.06
CA ASN A 156 -1.13 -19.14 6.46
C ASN A 156 -0.83 -20.12 5.31
N ASN A 157 -1.60 -20.08 4.23
CA ASN A 157 -1.61 -21.17 3.24
C ASN A 157 -1.31 -20.73 1.79
N PHE A 158 -1.30 -19.43 1.46
CA PHE A 158 -0.97 -19.02 0.10
C PHE A 158 0.45 -19.44 -0.27
N THR A 159 0.67 -19.73 -1.55
CA THR A 159 1.98 -20.09 -2.07
C THR A 159 2.79 -18.88 -2.51
N PRO A 160 4.13 -18.95 -2.52
CA PRO A 160 4.96 -17.86 -3.09
C PRO A 160 4.57 -17.49 -4.53
N GLU A 161 4.09 -18.48 -5.31
CA GLU A 161 3.62 -18.30 -6.69
C GLU A 161 2.34 -17.44 -6.75
N GLU A 162 1.41 -17.63 -5.81
CA GLU A 162 0.18 -16.81 -5.73
C GLU A 162 0.50 -15.35 -5.39
N LEU A 163 1.42 -15.10 -4.45
CA LEU A 163 1.90 -13.75 -4.16
C LEU A 163 2.58 -13.13 -5.37
N ARG A 164 3.43 -13.90 -6.03
CA ARG A 164 4.15 -13.45 -7.24
C ARG A 164 3.20 -13.21 -8.41
N ALA A 165 2.12 -13.98 -8.53
CA ALA A 165 1.08 -13.76 -9.53
C ALA A 165 0.37 -12.42 -9.30
N TYR A 166 -0.06 -12.13 -8.06
CA TYR A 166 -0.64 -10.84 -7.69
C TYR A 166 0.31 -9.68 -7.98
N TYR A 167 1.58 -9.81 -7.59
CA TYR A 167 2.61 -8.81 -7.87
C TYR A 167 2.78 -8.57 -9.37
N ASN A 168 2.89 -9.63 -10.15
CA ASN A 168 3.05 -9.55 -11.59
C ASN A 168 1.84 -8.94 -12.29
N ASP A 169 0.63 -9.19 -11.79
CA ASP A 169 -0.60 -8.64 -12.37
C ASP A 169 -0.70 -7.13 -12.17
N PHE A 170 -0.27 -6.62 -11.02
CA PHE A 170 -0.64 -5.28 -10.58
C PHE A 170 0.52 -4.31 -10.36
N TYR A 171 1.76 -4.76 -10.08
CA TYR A 171 2.91 -3.87 -9.93
C TYR A 171 3.53 -3.59 -11.30
N ARG A 172 3.02 -2.54 -11.93
CA ARG A 172 3.37 -2.16 -13.29
C ARG A 172 3.23 -0.64 -13.52
N PRO A 173 4.00 -0.06 -14.46
CA PRO A 173 4.12 1.39 -14.62
C PRO A 173 2.80 2.13 -14.87
N ASP A 174 1.84 1.52 -15.57
CA ASP A 174 0.54 2.14 -15.89
C ASP A 174 -0.42 2.25 -14.68
N LEU A 175 -0.06 1.63 -13.56
CA LEU A 175 -0.79 1.72 -12.28
C LEU A 175 0.03 2.42 -11.20
N GLN A 176 1.09 3.15 -11.56
CA GLN A 176 2.00 3.77 -10.61
C GLN A 176 2.15 5.27 -10.83
N ALA A 177 2.36 5.98 -9.74
CA ALA A 177 2.77 7.38 -9.77
C ALA A 177 3.98 7.58 -8.86
N VAL A 178 5.01 8.23 -9.39
CA VAL A 178 6.18 8.71 -8.64
C VAL A 178 5.96 10.18 -8.31
N ILE A 179 6.07 10.53 -7.03
CA ILE A 179 5.89 11.90 -6.55
C ILE A 179 7.11 12.31 -5.74
N VAL A 180 7.73 13.44 -6.09
CA VAL A 180 8.82 14.04 -5.34
C VAL A 180 8.50 15.51 -5.11
N VAL A 181 8.50 15.93 -3.84
CA VAL A 181 8.17 17.31 -3.43
C VAL A 181 9.16 17.77 -2.40
N GLY A 182 9.72 18.97 -2.56
CA GLY A 182 10.64 19.53 -1.58
C GLY A 182 11.56 20.61 -2.14
N ASP A 183 12.60 20.92 -1.39
CA ASP A 183 13.64 21.88 -1.78
C ASP A 183 14.66 21.19 -2.71
N ILE A 184 14.27 21.01 -3.96
CA ILE A 184 14.97 20.21 -4.98
C ILE A 184 15.08 20.97 -6.30
N ASP A 185 16.06 20.61 -7.11
CA ASP A 185 16.06 20.90 -8.53
C ASP A 185 15.08 19.96 -9.25
N ALA A 186 13.89 20.48 -9.53
CA ALA A 186 12.81 19.68 -10.13
C ALA A 186 13.17 19.10 -11.49
N ALA A 187 13.89 19.86 -12.33
CA ALA A 187 14.31 19.42 -13.67
C ALA A 187 15.31 18.26 -13.60
N LYS A 188 16.26 18.35 -12.66
CA LYS A 188 17.23 17.28 -12.43
C LYS A 188 16.54 16.01 -11.94
N ILE A 189 15.67 16.12 -10.93
CA ILE A 189 14.91 14.98 -10.37
C ILE A 189 14.02 14.34 -11.44
N GLU A 190 13.36 15.14 -12.26
CA GLU A 190 12.52 14.62 -13.36
C GLU A 190 13.37 13.82 -14.38
N THR A 191 14.55 14.33 -14.73
CA THR A 191 15.47 13.63 -15.63
C THR A 191 15.91 12.28 -15.05
N GLU A 192 16.24 12.22 -13.77
CA GLU A 192 16.62 10.97 -13.10
C GLU A 192 15.46 9.98 -13.01
N ILE A 193 14.23 10.45 -12.72
CA ILE A 193 13.04 9.61 -12.76
C ILE A 193 12.84 9.01 -14.16
N GLN A 194 12.94 9.83 -15.21
CA GLN A 194 12.80 9.34 -16.59
C GLN A 194 13.89 8.30 -16.92
N HIS A 195 15.12 8.53 -16.48
CA HIS A 195 16.22 7.59 -16.69
C HIS A 195 15.97 6.24 -16.02
N LEU A 196 15.47 6.24 -14.78
CA LEU A 196 15.23 5.03 -13.99
C LEU A 196 13.96 4.26 -14.38
N PHE A 197 12.89 4.97 -14.73
CA PHE A 197 11.57 4.35 -14.90
C PHE A 197 11.17 4.11 -16.37
N ASN A 198 11.62 4.92 -17.33
CA ASN A 198 11.29 4.71 -18.74
C ASN A 198 11.74 3.35 -19.29
N PRO A 199 12.87 2.75 -18.84
CA PRO A 199 13.26 1.42 -19.29
C PRO A 199 12.37 0.29 -18.81
N ILE A 200 11.49 0.53 -17.83
CA ILE A 200 10.61 -0.52 -17.29
C ILE A 200 9.59 -0.93 -18.36
N PRO A 201 9.55 -2.20 -18.77
CA PRO A 201 8.72 -2.61 -19.88
C PRO A 201 7.22 -2.62 -19.48
N LYS A 202 6.38 -2.19 -20.40
CA LYS A 202 4.92 -2.36 -20.26
C LYS A 202 4.55 -3.84 -20.31
N ARG A 203 3.63 -4.26 -19.46
CA ARG A 203 3.08 -5.62 -19.49
C ARG A 203 2.29 -5.88 -20.76
N LYS A 204 2.53 -7.03 -21.38
CA LYS A 204 1.66 -7.53 -22.46
C LYS A 204 0.41 -8.15 -21.85
N ASN A 205 -0.77 -7.78 -22.36
CA ASN A 205 -2.08 -8.27 -21.88
C ASN A 205 -2.25 -8.14 -20.37
N PRO A 206 -2.16 -6.93 -19.79
CA PRO A 206 -2.22 -6.74 -18.36
C PRO A 206 -3.63 -7.07 -17.84
N LYS A 207 -3.70 -7.67 -16.64
CA LYS A 207 -4.97 -7.85 -15.93
C LYS A 207 -5.60 -6.46 -15.68
N PRO A 208 -6.89 -6.24 -16.00
CA PRO A 208 -7.51 -4.94 -15.83
C PRO A 208 -7.59 -4.58 -14.33
N ARG A 209 -7.33 -3.33 -14.00
CA ARG A 209 -7.71 -2.78 -12.70
C ARG A 209 -9.21 -2.48 -12.72
N LEU A 210 -9.96 -3.24 -11.96
CA LEU A 210 -11.40 -3.04 -11.84
C LEU A 210 -11.71 -1.88 -10.89
N VAL A 211 -12.78 -1.16 -11.19
CA VAL A 211 -13.36 -0.17 -10.28
C VAL A 211 -14.60 -0.78 -9.65
N TYR A 212 -14.60 -0.84 -8.33
CA TYR A 212 -15.73 -1.35 -7.57
C TYR A 212 -16.53 -0.18 -7.01
N GLU A 213 -17.84 -0.26 -7.12
CA GLU A 213 -18.73 0.73 -6.54
C GLU A 213 -19.44 0.15 -5.31
N ILE A 214 -19.83 1.02 -4.40
CA ILE A 214 -20.74 0.67 -3.31
C ILE A 214 -22.13 1.02 -3.81
N PRO A 215 -23.04 0.03 -3.98
CA PRO A 215 -24.39 0.28 -4.48
C PRO A 215 -25.14 1.24 -3.54
N ASP A 216 -25.95 2.13 -4.13
CA ASP A 216 -26.88 2.94 -3.35
C ASP A 216 -28.01 2.08 -2.78
N ASN A 217 -28.69 2.62 -1.77
CA ASN A 217 -29.88 2.03 -1.16
C ASN A 217 -31.05 3.01 -1.27
N SER A 218 -32.23 2.50 -1.64
CA SER A 218 -33.47 3.27 -1.72
C SER A 218 -34.09 3.52 -0.34
N GLU A 219 -33.87 2.59 0.59
CA GLU A 219 -34.39 2.64 1.95
C GLU A 219 -33.26 2.66 2.97
N PRO A 220 -33.43 3.30 4.12
CA PRO A 220 -32.44 3.28 5.18
C PRO A 220 -32.13 1.87 5.67
N PHE A 221 -30.87 1.58 5.87
CA PHE A 221 -30.43 0.36 6.53
C PHE A 221 -30.30 0.57 8.03
N TYR A 222 -30.64 -0.45 8.79
CA TYR A 222 -30.50 -0.47 10.23
C TYR A 222 -29.67 -1.67 10.66
N THR A 223 -28.69 -1.44 11.51
CA THR A 223 -27.93 -2.53 12.13
C THR A 223 -27.70 -2.24 13.60
N LYS A 224 -27.58 -3.29 14.38
CA LYS A 224 -27.15 -3.25 15.76
C LYS A 224 -25.91 -4.12 15.88
N VAL A 225 -24.81 -3.52 16.29
CA VAL A 225 -23.57 -4.23 16.55
C VAL A 225 -23.34 -4.30 18.07
N PHE A 226 -22.74 -5.38 18.52
CA PHE A 226 -22.53 -5.63 19.92
C PHE A 226 -21.21 -6.35 20.18
N ASP A 227 -20.54 -5.95 21.22
CA ASP A 227 -19.36 -6.66 21.74
C ASP A 227 -19.34 -6.63 23.26
N LYS A 228 -18.84 -7.69 23.87
CA LYS A 228 -18.79 -7.84 25.33
C LYS A 228 -17.93 -6.79 26.05
N GLU A 229 -17.01 -6.16 25.35
CA GLU A 229 -16.12 -5.12 25.89
C GLU A 229 -16.70 -3.71 25.74
N MET A 230 -17.92 -3.56 25.19
CA MET A 230 -18.58 -2.25 25.11
C MET A 230 -18.98 -1.76 26.49
N THR A 231 -18.55 -0.54 26.82
CA THR A 231 -18.91 0.16 28.07
C THR A 231 -19.94 1.27 27.84
N GLU A 232 -20.16 1.65 26.58
CA GLU A 232 -21.05 2.74 26.19
C GLU A 232 -21.94 2.33 25.01
N SER A 233 -23.09 3.00 24.88
CA SER A 233 -23.95 2.88 23.72
C SER A 233 -23.85 4.14 22.87
N SER A 234 -23.78 3.98 21.56
CA SER A 234 -23.78 5.08 20.61
C SER A 234 -24.75 4.84 19.47
N ILE A 235 -25.24 5.92 18.88
CA ILE A 235 -26.04 5.90 17.65
C ILE A 235 -25.25 6.63 16.58
N THR A 236 -25.01 5.97 15.45
CA THR A 236 -24.33 6.57 14.31
C THR A 236 -25.31 6.65 13.13
N LEU A 237 -25.50 7.86 12.61
CA LEU A 237 -26.20 8.10 11.34
C LEU A 237 -25.14 8.32 10.26
N LEU A 238 -25.15 7.47 9.24
CA LEU A 238 -24.20 7.52 8.13
C LEU A 238 -24.94 7.75 6.83
N LYS A 239 -24.50 8.76 6.06
CA LYS A 239 -24.95 8.99 4.69
C LYS A 239 -23.75 8.84 3.75
N ARG A 240 -23.86 7.94 2.79
CA ARG A 240 -22.89 7.85 1.69
C ARG A 240 -23.23 8.89 0.64
N VAL A 241 -22.19 9.53 0.10
CA VAL A 241 -22.33 10.45 -1.02
C VAL A 241 -21.25 10.11 -2.07
N ARG A 242 -21.62 10.21 -3.34
CA ARG A 242 -20.62 10.05 -4.41
C ARG A 242 -19.67 11.25 -4.35
N GLN A 243 -18.38 10.97 -4.22
CA GLN A 243 -17.37 12.02 -4.31
C GLN A 243 -17.18 12.40 -5.77
N THR A 244 -17.38 13.66 -6.10
CA THR A 244 -16.98 14.23 -7.37
C THR A 244 -15.49 14.59 -7.27
N PRO A 245 -14.64 14.16 -8.20
CA PRO A 245 -13.26 14.64 -8.25
C PRO A 245 -13.23 16.17 -8.33
N PRO A 246 -12.26 16.84 -7.70
CA PRO A 246 -12.08 18.29 -7.77
C PRO A 246 -11.80 18.77 -9.18
#